data_0579ef1953c47c75bd66ca830a363715
#
_entry.id   0579ef1953c47c75bd66ca830a363715
#
_cell.length_a   1.000
_cell.length_b   1.000
_cell.length_c   1.000
_cell.angle_alpha   90.00
_cell.angle_beta   90.00
_cell.angle_gamma   90.00
#
_symmetry.space_group_name_H-M   'P 1'
#
loop_
_entity.id
_entity.type
_entity.pdbx_description
1 polymer ?
#
loop_
_entity_poly.entity_id
_entity_poly.type
_entity_poly.pdbx_seq_one_letter_code
_entity_poly.pdbx_strand_id
1 'polypeptide(L)'
;MIFAIPMLKSVTSRYGYNVGVTIAGDKHEYGSANNYLHYCGTYMFTFDGDDLRRDVTCAPYKYDKNLNQEIDMGIASMGVGKWSKLKMKSPLGSSSGAGTGINSIRMRFADVLLMYAEAVNERFGPRDDAKEAMKRVRRRAFDPSLWASKVESYVESLNSEDDFFKAIMDERKWEFGGESIRKYDLARWNKYSEVIYNLYFEMINWGLVANGTYIPGIEKVPENIYYKSVPDPEHPDRTILDIVGIEKEEFGTGKPAGYQTLAYAIGWRVLNSETQQFETLKEISWSFRGFINLNNDKSVKPSDPLRYLCPYPSQVITDHRGGIRNYYGY
;
A
#
# COMPACT_ATOMS: atom_id res chain seq x y z
N MET A 1 -20.25 -6.66 3.38
CA MET A 1 -19.45 -7.85 3.08
C MET A 1 -20.36 -8.85 2.37
N ILE A 2 -19.91 -9.43 1.24
CA ILE A 2 -20.69 -10.42 0.48
C ILE A 2 -20.19 -11.83 0.78
N PHE A 3 -18.87 -12.02 0.76
CA PHE A 3 -18.24 -13.29 1.10
C PHE A 3 -16.96 -13.09 1.91
N ALA A 4 -16.86 -13.81 3.02
CA ALA A 4 -15.65 -13.89 3.81
C ALA A 4 -15.49 -15.29 4.39
N ILE A 5 -14.25 -15.69 4.58
CA ILE A 5 -13.91 -16.92 5.30
C ILE A 5 -13.91 -16.57 6.80
N PRO A 6 -14.79 -17.18 7.60
CA PRO A 6 -14.82 -16.93 9.03
C PRO A 6 -13.56 -17.47 9.69
N MET A 7 -13.04 -16.71 10.64
CA MET A 7 -11.84 -17.05 11.39
C MET A 7 -12.15 -17.17 12.88
N LEU A 8 -11.55 -18.14 13.53
CA LEU A 8 -11.75 -18.37 14.97
C LEU A 8 -10.88 -17.42 15.79
N LYS A 9 -11.51 -16.65 16.68
CA LYS A 9 -10.82 -15.74 17.63
C LYS A 9 -9.83 -16.54 18.48
N SER A 10 -8.67 -15.96 18.71
CA SER A 10 -7.54 -16.53 19.45
C SER A 10 -6.84 -17.75 18.81
N VAL A 11 -7.29 -18.21 17.63
CA VAL A 11 -6.72 -19.38 16.97
C VAL A 11 -6.22 -19.09 15.55
N THR A 12 -7.03 -18.43 14.76
CA THR A 12 -6.75 -18.20 13.34
C THR A 12 -6.75 -16.72 12.96
N SER A 13 -6.31 -16.44 11.75
CA SER A 13 -6.09 -15.12 11.17
C SER A 13 -4.81 -14.42 11.63
N ARG A 14 -4.08 -13.94 10.65
CA ARG A 14 -2.86 -13.13 10.85
C ARG A 14 -3.09 -11.63 10.59
N TYR A 15 -4.27 -11.24 10.13
CA TYR A 15 -4.64 -9.84 10.02
C TYR A 15 -4.66 -9.18 11.40
N GLY A 16 -4.11 -7.99 11.50
CA GLY A 16 -3.91 -7.30 12.78
C GLY A 16 -2.72 -7.81 13.60
N TYR A 17 -2.10 -8.95 13.22
CA TYR A 17 -0.88 -9.43 13.87
C TYR A 17 0.34 -9.35 12.94
N ASN A 18 0.33 -10.05 11.81
CA ASN A 18 1.43 -10.03 10.82
C ASN A 18 1.21 -9.02 9.69
N VAL A 19 -0.03 -8.63 9.47
CA VAL A 19 -0.46 -7.64 8.49
C VAL A 19 -1.28 -6.59 9.22
N GLY A 20 -0.69 -5.44 9.42
CA GLY A 20 -1.36 -4.39 10.19
C GLY A 20 -0.40 -3.29 10.61
N VAL A 21 -0.63 -2.76 11.79
CA VAL A 21 0.24 -1.77 12.43
C VAL A 21 1.05 -2.45 13.53
N THR A 22 2.34 -2.19 13.56
CA THR A 22 3.21 -2.71 14.64
C THR A 22 2.79 -2.15 16.00
N ILE A 23 2.68 -3.04 16.98
CA ILE A 23 2.40 -2.70 18.39
C ILE A 23 3.45 -3.38 19.23
N ALA A 24 4.24 -2.60 19.98
CA ALA A 24 5.28 -3.10 20.84
C ALA A 24 4.71 -3.51 22.22
N GLY A 25 5.31 -4.55 22.79
CA GLY A 25 5.05 -4.95 24.16
C GLY A 25 3.82 -5.84 24.35
N ASP A 26 3.67 -6.30 25.57
CA ASP A 26 2.66 -7.27 26.01
C ASP A 26 1.88 -6.81 27.25
N LYS A 27 2.07 -5.55 27.68
CA LYS A 27 1.50 -5.03 28.92
C LYS A 27 0.10 -4.43 28.77
N HIS A 28 -0.34 -4.18 27.54
CA HIS A 28 -1.66 -3.66 27.25
C HIS A 28 -2.61 -4.77 26.75
N GLU A 29 -3.90 -4.51 26.83
CA GLU A 29 -4.94 -5.50 26.52
C GLU A 29 -4.96 -6.00 25.07
N TYR A 30 -4.33 -5.30 24.13
CA TYR A 30 -4.30 -5.69 22.71
C TYR A 30 -3.24 -6.74 22.36
N GLY A 31 -2.18 -6.87 23.18
CA GLY A 31 -1.01 -7.70 22.88
C GLY A 31 -0.18 -7.17 21.70
N SER A 32 1.02 -7.70 21.53
CA SER A 32 1.93 -7.28 20.46
C SER A 32 1.39 -7.54 19.04
N ALA A 33 1.83 -6.77 18.09
CA ALA A 33 1.61 -7.00 16.66
C ALA A 33 2.87 -6.66 15.87
N ASN A 34 3.09 -7.39 14.78
CA ASN A 34 4.19 -7.16 13.84
C ASN A 34 3.61 -6.70 12.51
N ASN A 35 4.43 -6.05 11.71
CA ASN A 35 4.10 -5.61 10.38
C ASN A 35 5.05 -6.28 9.39
N TYR A 36 4.75 -7.51 8.97
CA TYR A 36 5.57 -8.26 8.01
C TYR A 36 5.20 -8.00 6.55
N LEU A 37 4.01 -7.43 6.30
CA LEU A 37 3.60 -6.96 4.99
C LEU A 37 3.42 -5.45 5.04
N HIS A 38 4.21 -4.76 4.25
CA HIS A 38 4.25 -3.31 4.18
C HIS A 38 3.71 -2.82 2.84
N TYR A 39 3.23 -1.59 2.81
CA TYR A 39 3.15 -0.85 1.56
C TYR A 39 4.53 -0.29 1.19
N CYS A 40 4.80 -0.18 -0.11
CA CYS A 40 5.84 0.73 -0.57
C CYS A 40 5.48 2.17 -0.16
N GLY A 41 6.45 2.93 0.30
CA GLY A 41 6.21 4.31 0.76
C GLY A 41 5.59 5.21 -0.31
N THR A 42 5.85 4.93 -1.59
CA THR A 42 5.24 5.62 -2.73
C THR A 42 3.72 5.49 -2.78
N TYR A 43 3.15 4.42 -2.22
CA TYR A 43 1.72 4.17 -2.28
C TYR A 43 0.88 5.28 -1.64
N MET A 44 1.34 5.84 -0.54
CA MET A 44 0.66 6.94 0.15
C MET A 44 0.48 8.16 -0.76
N PHE A 45 1.50 8.48 -1.57
CA PHE A 45 1.50 9.62 -2.49
C PHE A 45 0.68 9.39 -3.77
N THR A 46 0.11 8.20 -3.96
CA THR A 46 -0.82 7.94 -5.07
C THR A 46 -2.24 8.38 -4.77
N PHE A 47 -2.58 8.63 -3.52
CA PHE A 47 -3.90 9.11 -3.12
C PHE A 47 -4.04 10.61 -3.39
N ASP A 48 -5.25 11.05 -3.65
CA ASP A 48 -5.62 12.46 -3.54
C ASP A 48 -5.54 12.88 -2.06
N GLY A 49 -5.10 14.10 -1.78
CA GLY A 49 -4.97 14.62 -0.41
C GLY A 49 -6.28 14.60 0.37
N ASP A 50 -7.41 14.79 -0.32
CA ASP A 50 -8.75 14.75 0.27
C ASP A 50 -9.35 13.34 0.36
N ASP A 51 -8.63 12.29 -0.08
CA ASP A 51 -9.13 10.91 -0.01
C ASP A 51 -9.01 10.35 1.41
N LEU A 52 -10.13 10.28 2.11
CA LEU A 52 -10.22 9.79 3.50
C LEU A 52 -9.70 8.36 3.70
N ARG A 53 -9.58 7.59 2.62
CA ARG A 53 -9.03 6.22 2.68
C ARG A 53 -7.53 6.22 2.90
N ARG A 54 -6.80 7.26 2.48
CA ARG A 54 -5.35 7.35 2.63
C ARG A 54 -4.93 7.12 4.08
N ASP A 55 -5.47 7.90 4.99
CA ASP A 55 -5.04 7.90 6.40
C ASP A 55 -5.57 6.69 7.19
N VAL A 56 -6.61 6.03 6.66
CA VAL A 56 -7.08 4.74 7.20
C VAL A 56 -6.25 3.58 6.68
N THR A 57 -5.80 3.66 5.44
CA THR A 57 -5.09 2.57 4.75
C THR A 57 -3.60 2.59 5.08
N CYS A 58 -2.99 3.76 5.01
CA CYS A 58 -1.57 3.97 5.27
C CYS A 58 -1.36 4.35 6.73
N ALA A 59 -0.49 3.62 7.43
CA ALA A 59 -0.10 3.93 8.79
C ALA A 59 1.39 4.28 8.82
N PRO A 60 1.74 5.58 8.76
CA PRO A 60 3.13 6.04 8.85
C PRO A 60 3.67 6.00 10.28
N TYR A 61 3.08 5.15 11.11
CA TYR A 61 3.39 5.02 12.54
C TYR A 61 3.29 3.57 13.01
N LYS A 62 3.93 3.33 14.13
CA LYS A 62 3.76 2.15 14.99
C LYS A 62 3.35 2.59 16.39
N TYR A 63 2.98 1.66 17.25
CA TYR A 63 2.67 1.91 18.65
C TYR A 63 3.77 1.38 19.56
N ASP A 64 4.18 2.18 20.53
CA ASP A 64 5.05 1.77 21.62
C ASP A 64 4.30 0.87 22.64
N LYS A 65 5.00 0.47 23.72
CA LYS A 65 4.42 -0.36 24.79
C LYS A 65 3.33 0.32 25.61
N ASN A 66 3.18 1.63 25.51
CA ASN A 66 2.16 2.44 26.17
C ASN A 66 1.06 2.88 25.19
N LEU A 67 1.10 2.38 23.96
CA LEU A 67 0.20 2.72 22.87
C LEU A 67 0.34 4.18 22.38
N ASN A 68 1.47 4.81 22.60
CA ASN A 68 1.80 6.06 21.93
C ASN A 68 2.24 5.78 20.50
N GLN A 69 1.88 6.65 19.58
CA GLN A 69 2.38 6.58 18.21
C GLN A 69 3.84 7.07 18.13
N GLU A 70 4.65 6.30 17.45
CA GLU A 70 6.00 6.63 17.02
C GLU A 70 6.08 6.59 15.51
N ILE A 71 6.87 7.46 14.88
CA ILE A 71 7.03 7.47 13.43
C ILE A 71 7.61 6.12 12.94
N ASP A 72 6.98 5.54 11.94
CA ASP A 72 7.40 4.29 11.28
C ASP A 72 7.07 4.40 9.79
N MET A 73 7.76 5.29 9.13
CA MET A 73 7.56 5.61 7.73
C MET A 73 8.88 5.50 6.98
N GLY A 74 8.93 4.59 6.05
CA GLY A 74 10.08 4.39 5.18
C GLY A 74 9.64 4.14 3.75
N ILE A 75 10.60 4.25 2.85
CA ILE A 75 10.43 4.03 1.42
C ILE A 75 9.86 2.66 1.07
N ALA A 76 10.34 1.64 1.76
CA ALA A 76 9.97 0.26 1.52
C ALA A 76 9.06 -0.30 2.62
N SER A 77 8.69 0.52 3.59
CA SER A 77 7.93 0.06 4.75
C SER A 77 6.95 1.11 5.24
N MET A 78 5.68 0.80 5.13
CA MET A 78 4.60 1.57 5.73
C MET A 78 3.53 0.61 6.23
N GLY A 79 3.02 0.85 7.42
CA GLY A 79 2.04 -0.01 8.06
C GLY A 79 0.72 -0.10 7.30
N VAL A 80 0.06 -1.25 7.38
CA VAL A 80 -1.27 -1.49 6.80
C VAL A 80 -2.34 -1.10 7.81
N GLY A 81 -2.74 0.17 7.80
CA GLY A 81 -3.62 0.77 8.81
C GLY A 81 -5.01 0.15 8.93
N LYS A 82 -5.52 -0.47 7.85
CA LYS A 82 -6.83 -1.15 7.86
C LYS A 82 -6.93 -2.25 8.94
N TRP A 83 -5.83 -2.89 9.29
CA TRP A 83 -5.80 -4.07 10.14
C TRP A 83 -5.16 -3.82 11.52
N SER A 84 -5.30 -2.62 12.06
CA SER A 84 -4.82 -2.35 13.42
C SER A 84 -5.63 -3.13 14.47
N LYS A 85 -4.94 -3.80 15.40
CA LYS A 85 -5.56 -4.45 16.56
C LYS A 85 -6.32 -3.47 17.45
N LEU A 86 -5.91 -2.19 17.49
CA LEU A 86 -6.59 -1.17 18.30
C LEU A 86 -8.02 -0.91 17.83
N LYS A 87 -8.36 -1.27 16.57
CA LYS A 87 -9.73 -1.18 16.04
C LYS A 87 -10.64 -2.34 16.46
N MET A 88 -10.15 -3.31 17.23
CA MET A 88 -10.95 -4.44 17.69
C MET A 88 -11.85 -4.03 18.85
N LYS A 89 -13.17 -4.31 18.73
CA LYS A 89 -14.14 -4.05 19.81
C LYS A 89 -13.86 -4.82 21.11
N SER A 90 -13.22 -5.97 20.99
CA SER A 90 -12.87 -6.83 22.13
C SER A 90 -11.42 -7.21 22.00
N PRO A 91 -10.52 -6.57 22.74
CA PRO A 91 -9.11 -6.94 22.78
C PRO A 91 -8.90 -8.41 23.12
N LEU A 92 -7.79 -8.97 22.67
CA LEU A 92 -7.47 -10.41 22.83
C LEU A 92 -6.77 -10.72 24.16
N GLY A 93 -6.29 -9.71 24.86
CA GLY A 93 -5.47 -9.83 26.05
C GLY A 93 -3.97 -9.66 25.79
N SER A 94 -3.24 -9.29 26.80
CA SER A 94 -1.82 -8.93 26.74
C SER A 94 -0.91 -10.05 26.23
N SER A 95 -1.25 -11.30 26.49
CA SER A 95 -0.50 -12.46 26.03
C SER A 95 -0.84 -12.90 24.61
N SER A 96 -1.77 -12.23 23.94
CA SER A 96 -2.19 -12.63 22.60
C SER A 96 -1.14 -12.26 21.54
N GLY A 97 -0.62 -13.27 20.90
CA GLY A 97 0.17 -13.09 19.68
C GLY A 97 -0.72 -13.11 18.43
N ALA A 98 -0.64 -14.20 17.72
CA ALA A 98 -1.43 -14.48 16.52
C ALA A 98 -2.86 -14.92 16.87
N GLY A 99 -3.71 -14.98 15.84
CA GLY A 99 -5.06 -15.53 16.01
C GLY A 99 -6.09 -14.47 16.35
N THR A 100 -6.07 -13.35 15.64
CA THR A 100 -6.99 -12.21 15.88
C THR A 100 -8.47 -12.55 15.62
N GLY A 101 -8.77 -13.60 14.86
CA GLY A 101 -10.14 -13.93 14.46
C GLY A 101 -10.73 -12.96 13.44
N ILE A 102 -9.94 -12.05 12.88
CA ILE A 102 -10.41 -11.16 11.80
C ILE A 102 -10.71 -12.01 10.57
N ASN A 103 -11.94 -11.95 10.10
CA ASN A 103 -12.39 -12.71 8.94
C ASN A 103 -11.60 -12.34 7.69
N SER A 104 -11.24 -13.35 6.90
CA SER A 104 -10.61 -13.11 5.60
C SER A 104 -11.66 -12.70 4.58
N ILE A 105 -11.73 -11.42 4.29
CA ILE A 105 -12.64 -10.86 3.28
C ILE A 105 -12.19 -11.33 1.90
N ARG A 106 -13.11 -11.91 1.14
CA ARG A 106 -12.87 -12.36 -0.24
C ARG A 106 -13.63 -11.52 -1.25
N MET A 107 -14.80 -11.05 -0.89
CA MET A 107 -15.63 -10.20 -1.74
C MET A 107 -16.47 -9.25 -0.89
N ARG A 108 -16.51 -8.00 -1.26
CA ARG A 108 -17.39 -7.00 -0.67
C ARG A 108 -18.09 -6.17 -1.75
N PHE A 109 -19.11 -5.43 -1.39
CA PHE A 109 -19.98 -4.81 -2.38
C PHE A 109 -19.26 -3.82 -3.28
N ALA A 110 -18.24 -3.11 -2.78
CA ALA A 110 -17.40 -2.26 -3.61
C ALA A 110 -16.70 -3.04 -4.74
N ASP A 111 -16.29 -4.30 -4.47
CA ASP A 111 -15.68 -5.16 -5.48
C ASP A 111 -16.68 -5.49 -6.60
N VAL A 112 -17.91 -5.83 -6.24
CA VAL A 112 -18.99 -6.07 -7.23
C VAL A 112 -19.28 -4.83 -8.06
N LEU A 113 -19.33 -3.65 -7.44
CA LEU A 113 -19.57 -2.40 -8.17
C LEU A 113 -18.45 -2.10 -9.18
N LEU A 114 -17.19 -2.29 -8.79
CA LEU A 114 -16.06 -2.02 -9.68
C LEU A 114 -15.89 -3.13 -10.74
N MET A 115 -16.21 -4.39 -10.44
CA MET A 115 -16.30 -5.46 -11.46
C MET A 115 -17.41 -5.18 -12.47
N TYR A 116 -18.55 -4.68 -12.01
CA TYR A 116 -19.63 -4.28 -12.90
C TYR A 116 -19.21 -3.14 -13.82
N ALA A 117 -18.61 -2.09 -13.27
CA ALA A 117 -18.11 -0.96 -14.04
C ALA A 117 -17.09 -1.40 -15.10
N GLU A 118 -16.17 -2.29 -14.73
CA GLU A 118 -15.19 -2.87 -15.63
C GLU A 118 -15.83 -3.67 -16.78
N ALA A 119 -16.74 -4.59 -16.45
CA ALA A 119 -17.40 -5.44 -17.45
C ALA A 119 -18.27 -4.65 -18.43
N VAL A 120 -18.95 -3.60 -17.97
CA VAL A 120 -19.73 -2.71 -18.82
C VAL A 120 -18.81 -1.89 -19.71
N ASN A 121 -17.72 -1.35 -19.16
CA ASN A 121 -16.73 -0.58 -19.91
C ASN A 121 -16.11 -1.41 -21.05
N GLU A 122 -15.68 -2.63 -20.76
CA GLU A 122 -15.07 -3.54 -21.72
C GLU A 122 -15.99 -3.84 -22.90
N ARG A 123 -17.29 -3.90 -22.68
CA ARG A 123 -18.26 -4.28 -23.71
C ARG A 123 -18.91 -3.11 -24.43
N PHE A 124 -19.09 -2.00 -23.75
CA PHE A 124 -19.96 -0.90 -24.22
C PHE A 124 -19.32 0.48 -24.04
N GLY A 125 -18.13 0.57 -23.50
CA GLY A 125 -17.50 1.82 -23.10
C GLY A 125 -18.04 2.38 -21.76
N PRO A 126 -17.62 3.60 -21.38
CA PRO A 126 -17.92 4.23 -20.11
C PRO A 126 -19.36 4.78 -20.01
N ARG A 127 -20.35 3.89 -19.97
CA ARG A 127 -21.76 4.22 -19.84
C ARG A 127 -22.10 4.79 -18.46
N ASP A 128 -23.23 5.47 -18.38
CA ASP A 128 -23.70 6.12 -17.14
C ASP A 128 -23.88 5.15 -15.98
N ASP A 129 -24.37 3.94 -16.24
CA ASP A 129 -24.52 2.90 -15.20
C ASP A 129 -23.18 2.40 -14.65
N ALA A 130 -22.17 2.27 -15.52
CA ALA A 130 -20.80 1.94 -15.10
C ALA A 130 -20.17 3.10 -14.30
N LYS A 131 -20.34 4.33 -14.78
CA LYS A 131 -19.90 5.54 -14.09
C LYS A 131 -20.55 5.67 -12.70
N GLU A 132 -21.86 5.45 -12.61
CA GLU A 132 -22.56 5.49 -11.32
C GLU A 132 -22.07 4.42 -10.34
N ALA A 133 -21.75 3.21 -10.81
CA ALA A 133 -21.16 2.17 -9.97
C ALA A 133 -19.83 2.62 -9.37
N MET A 134 -18.96 3.27 -10.14
CA MET A 134 -17.70 3.84 -9.65
C MET A 134 -17.94 5.01 -8.69
N LYS A 135 -18.86 5.94 -9.00
CA LYS A 135 -19.20 7.06 -8.13
C LYS A 135 -19.66 6.60 -6.75
N ARG A 136 -20.45 5.53 -6.67
CA ARG A 136 -20.90 4.97 -5.39
C ARG A 136 -19.74 4.51 -4.50
N VAL A 137 -18.66 4.01 -5.07
CA VAL A 137 -17.43 3.67 -4.32
C VAL A 137 -16.71 4.96 -3.88
N ARG A 138 -16.51 5.90 -4.79
CA ARG A 138 -15.78 7.15 -4.54
C ARG A 138 -16.48 8.06 -3.54
N ARG A 139 -17.82 8.18 -3.54
CA ARG A 139 -18.56 9.01 -2.57
C ARG A 139 -18.27 8.64 -1.11
N ARG A 140 -17.86 7.42 -0.83
CA ARG A 140 -17.42 7.00 0.51
C ARG A 140 -16.01 7.45 0.86
N ALA A 141 -15.24 7.81 -0.14
CA ALA A 141 -13.85 8.19 -0.01
C ALA A 141 -13.63 9.69 0.17
N PHE A 142 -14.62 10.50 -0.10
CA PHE A 142 -14.52 11.95 -0.02
C PHE A 142 -15.64 12.55 0.83
N ASP A 143 -15.33 13.67 1.48
CA ASP A 143 -16.35 14.47 2.18
C ASP A 143 -17.45 14.89 1.22
N PRO A 144 -18.74 14.88 1.62
CA PRO A 144 -19.86 15.28 0.77
C PRO A 144 -19.70 16.66 0.12
N SER A 145 -19.04 17.61 0.76
CA SER A 145 -18.77 18.94 0.20
C SER A 145 -17.87 18.90 -1.05
N LEU A 146 -17.08 17.84 -1.21
CA LEU A 146 -16.16 17.64 -2.33
C LEU A 146 -16.71 16.72 -3.43
N TRP A 147 -17.89 16.15 -3.26
CA TRP A 147 -18.44 15.20 -4.24
C TRP A 147 -18.57 15.80 -5.64
N ALA A 148 -19.00 17.04 -5.74
CA ALA A 148 -19.19 17.70 -7.03
C ALA A 148 -17.91 17.70 -7.87
N SER A 149 -16.75 17.98 -7.25
CA SER A 149 -15.44 18.05 -7.92
C SER A 149 -14.71 16.71 -7.97
N LYS A 150 -14.56 16.05 -6.82
CA LYS A 150 -13.72 14.85 -6.66
C LYS A 150 -14.41 13.56 -7.10
N VAL A 151 -15.72 13.54 -7.21
CA VAL A 151 -16.48 12.36 -7.62
C VAL A 151 -17.22 12.59 -8.94
N GLU A 152 -18.18 13.54 -8.94
CA GLU A 152 -19.06 13.70 -10.10
C GLU A 152 -18.29 14.19 -11.34
N SER A 153 -17.63 15.36 -11.25
CA SER A 153 -16.86 15.91 -12.38
C SER A 153 -15.72 15.01 -12.81
N TYR A 154 -15.00 14.40 -11.84
CA TYR A 154 -13.92 13.47 -12.15
C TYR A 154 -14.42 12.28 -12.96
N VAL A 155 -15.45 11.58 -12.51
CA VAL A 155 -15.93 10.38 -13.20
C VAL A 155 -16.60 10.73 -14.53
N GLU A 156 -17.32 11.87 -14.62
CA GLU A 156 -17.89 12.32 -15.89
C GLU A 156 -16.85 12.68 -16.94
N SER A 157 -15.67 13.13 -16.55
CA SER A 157 -14.59 13.44 -17.50
C SER A 157 -13.99 12.20 -18.18
N LEU A 158 -14.23 10.99 -17.67
CA LEU A 158 -13.71 9.74 -18.20
C LEU A 158 -14.58 9.25 -19.37
N ASN A 159 -14.25 9.71 -20.58
CA ASN A 159 -15.09 9.51 -21.77
C ASN A 159 -14.57 8.47 -22.75
N SER A 160 -13.33 7.98 -22.57
CA SER A 160 -12.80 6.86 -23.34
C SER A 160 -12.81 5.57 -22.52
N GLU A 161 -12.89 4.43 -23.21
CA GLU A 161 -12.79 3.10 -22.62
C GLU A 161 -11.47 2.95 -21.83
N ASP A 162 -10.36 3.39 -22.43
CA ASP A 162 -9.02 3.32 -21.83
C ASP A 162 -8.89 4.17 -20.57
N ASP A 163 -9.39 5.41 -20.60
CA ASP A 163 -9.29 6.31 -19.44
C ASP A 163 -10.16 5.82 -18.28
N PHE A 164 -11.36 5.34 -18.57
CA PHE A 164 -12.23 4.77 -17.57
C PHE A 164 -11.67 3.47 -16.98
N PHE A 165 -11.07 2.62 -17.82
CA PHE A 165 -10.39 1.42 -17.34
C PHE A 165 -9.20 1.74 -16.43
N LYS A 166 -8.34 2.69 -16.80
CA LYS A 166 -7.26 3.16 -15.93
C LYS A 166 -7.78 3.68 -14.60
N ALA A 167 -8.86 4.47 -14.63
CA ALA A 167 -9.50 4.98 -13.42
C ALA A 167 -10.05 3.85 -12.54
N ILE A 168 -10.64 2.79 -13.13
CA ILE A 168 -11.07 1.59 -12.38
C ILE A 168 -9.86 0.88 -11.76
N MET A 169 -8.75 0.73 -12.48
CA MET A 169 -7.53 0.14 -11.95
C MET A 169 -6.99 0.91 -10.74
N ASP A 170 -7.03 2.24 -10.79
CA ASP A 170 -6.60 3.11 -9.69
C ASP A 170 -7.59 3.08 -8.53
N GLU A 171 -8.88 3.15 -8.78
CA GLU A 171 -9.91 3.06 -7.77
C GLU A 171 -9.82 1.75 -6.98
N ARG A 172 -9.60 0.64 -7.68
CA ARG A 172 -9.38 -0.67 -7.05
C ARG A 172 -8.07 -0.70 -6.24
N LYS A 173 -7.02 -0.02 -6.68
CA LYS A 173 -5.76 0.13 -5.93
C LYS A 173 -6.00 0.80 -4.58
N TRP A 174 -6.73 1.92 -4.55
CA TRP A 174 -7.02 2.67 -3.34
C TRP A 174 -8.04 1.96 -2.43
N GLU A 175 -9.09 1.42 -3.02
CA GLU A 175 -10.18 0.78 -2.27
C GLU A 175 -9.75 -0.54 -1.61
N PHE A 176 -8.94 -1.36 -2.29
CA PHE A 176 -8.57 -2.70 -1.82
C PHE A 176 -7.13 -2.83 -1.32
N GLY A 177 -6.43 -1.74 -1.13
CA GLY A 177 -5.10 -1.76 -0.52
C GLY A 177 -5.11 -2.56 0.79
N GLY A 178 -4.16 -3.49 0.97
CA GLY A 178 -4.05 -4.36 2.13
C GLY A 178 -5.05 -5.52 2.22
N GLU A 179 -5.93 -5.71 1.22
CA GLU A 179 -6.93 -6.78 1.19
C GLU A 179 -6.51 -7.99 0.35
N SER A 180 -5.25 -8.05 -0.07
CA SER A 180 -4.66 -9.16 -0.86
C SER A 180 -5.31 -9.39 -2.24
N ILE A 181 -5.95 -8.37 -2.81
CA ILE A 181 -6.65 -8.44 -4.12
C ILE A 181 -5.74 -7.98 -5.27
N ARG A 182 -4.92 -6.95 -5.05
CA ARG A 182 -4.17 -6.24 -6.11
C ARG A 182 -3.37 -7.16 -7.04
N LYS A 183 -2.67 -8.16 -6.50
CA LYS A 183 -1.87 -9.09 -7.30
C LYS A 183 -2.74 -9.82 -8.34
N TYR A 184 -3.91 -10.27 -7.94
CA TYR A 184 -4.82 -11.00 -8.80
C TYR A 184 -5.47 -10.11 -9.86
N ASP A 185 -5.81 -8.87 -9.50
CA ASP A 185 -6.27 -7.86 -10.46
C ASP A 185 -5.22 -7.61 -11.53
N LEU A 186 -3.99 -7.33 -11.15
CA LEU A 186 -2.91 -7.10 -12.11
C LEU A 186 -2.63 -8.32 -13.00
N ALA A 187 -2.74 -9.52 -12.45
CA ALA A 187 -2.55 -10.76 -13.21
C ALA A 187 -3.66 -10.97 -14.25
N ARG A 188 -4.94 -10.81 -13.86
CA ARG A 188 -6.07 -10.99 -14.79
C ARG A 188 -6.14 -9.93 -15.89
N TRP A 189 -5.63 -8.72 -15.62
CA TRP A 189 -5.49 -7.64 -16.62
C TRP A 189 -4.23 -7.74 -17.46
N ASN A 190 -3.39 -8.75 -17.23
CA ASN A 190 -2.07 -8.87 -17.86
C ASN A 190 -1.19 -7.62 -17.64
N LYS A 191 -1.35 -6.96 -16.49
CA LYS A 191 -0.63 -5.74 -16.11
C LYS A 191 0.42 -5.96 -14.99
N TYR A 192 0.58 -7.19 -14.53
CA TYR A 192 1.44 -7.46 -13.38
C TYR A 192 2.89 -7.06 -13.62
N SER A 193 3.48 -7.53 -14.72
CA SER A 193 4.87 -7.20 -15.08
C SER A 193 5.06 -5.71 -15.30
N GLU A 194 4.18 -5.10 -16.10
CA GLU A 194 4.23 -3.67 -16.41
C GLU A 194 4.23 -2.82 -15.13
N VAL A 195 3.29 -3.07 -14.23
CA VAL A 195 3.16 -2.28 -12.98
C VAL A 195 4.34 -2.48 -12.04
N ILE A 196 4.84 -3.72 -11.89
CA ILE A 196 5.98 -3.98 -11.01
C ILE A 196 7.26 -3.34 -11.56
N TYR A 197 7.54 -3.44 -12.86
CA TYR A 197 8.70 -2.79 -13.45
C TYR A 197 8.59 -1.27 -13.41
N ASN A 198 7.42 -0.71 -13.71
CA ASN A 198 7.21 0.73 -13.63
C ASN A 198 7.43 1.25 -12.21
N LEU A 199 6.90 0.55 -11.18
CA LEU A 199 7.11 0.92 -9.79
C LEU A 199 8.61 0.85 -9.41
N TYR A 200 9.32 -0.18 -9.86
CA TYR A 200 10.76 -0.31 -9.60
C TYR A 200 11.54 0.88 -10.19
N PHE A 201 11.31 1.20 -11.45
CA PHE A 201 11.97 2.33 -12.11
C PHE A 201 11.52 3.68 -11.56
N GLU A 202 10.24 3.83 -11.21
CA GLU A 202 9.72 5.01 -10.53
C GLU A 202 10.45 5.25 -9.22
N MET A 203 10.60 4.23 -8.38
CA MET A 203 11.33 4.36 -7.12
C MET A 203 12.80 4.75 -7.34
N ILE A 204 13.46 4.21 -8.36
CA ILE A 204 14.81 4.62 -8.74
C ILE A 204 14.83 6.09 -9.18
N ASN A 205 13.92 6.49 -10.04
CA ASN A 205 13.86 7.85 -10.57
C ASN A 205 13.55 8.88 -9.47
N TRP A 206 12.68 8.56 -8.55
CA TRP A 206 12.42 9.42 -7.39
C TRP A 206 13.69 9.60 -6.54
N GLY A 207 14.45 8.54 -6.32
CA GLY A 207 15.74 8.65 -5.64
C GLY A 207 16.72 9.58 -6.35
N LEU A 208 16.75 9.55 -7.70
CA LEU A 208 17.56 10.48 -8.49
C LEU A 208 17.09 11.92 -8.34
N VAL A 209 15.79 12.16 -8.41
CA VAL A 209 15.21 13.50 -8.23
C VAL A 209 15.48 14.03 -6.82
N ALA A 210 15.35 13.19 -5.81
CA ALA A 210 15.69 13.54 -4.43
C ALA A 210 17.16 13.95 -4.26
N ASN A 211 18.06 13.37 -5.05
CA ASN A 211 19.48 13.74 -5.10
C ASN A 211 19.78 14.91 -6.06
N GLY A 212 18.78 15.64 -6.51
CA GLY A 212 18.93 16.83 -7.35
C GLY A 212 18.99 16.58 -8.85
N THR A 213 18.84 15.34 -9.32
CA THR A 213 18.81 15.03 -10.76
C THR A 213 17.45 15.42 -11.34
N TYR A 214 17.45 16.21 -12.40
CA TYR A 214 16.22 16.55 -13.11
C TYR A 214 15.79 15.39 -14.01
N ILE A 215 14.56 14.89 -13.78
CA ILE A 215 13.91 13.87 -14.63
C ILE A 215 12.54 14.42 -15.03
N PRO A 216 12.29 14.69 -16.33
CA PRO A 216 11.00 15.19 -16.78
C PRO A 216 9.86 14.21 -16.45
N GLY A 217 8.75 14.74 -15.96
CA GLY A 217 7.54 13.96 -15.66
C GLY A 217 7.57 13.17 -14.36
N ILE A 218 8.69 13.20 -13.62
CA ILE A 218 8.76 12.63 -12.28
C ILE A 218 8.54 13.74 -11.25
N GLU A 219 7.51 13.57 -10.45
CA GLU A 219 7.24 14.49 -9.35
C GLU A 219 8.24 14.27 -8.22
N LYS A 220 8.70 15.38 -7.63
CA LYS A 220 9.61 15.31 -6.50
C LYS A 220 8.88 14.76 -5.28
N VAL A 221 9.48 13.75 -4.62
CA VAL A 221 9.03 13.33 -3.29
C VAL A 221 9.51 14.31 -2.23
N PRO A 222 8.82 14.41 -1.08
CA PRO A 222 9.28 15.27 0.01
C PRO A 222 10.66 14.81 0.48
N GLU A 223 11.60 15.75 0.56
CA GLU A 223 12.92 15.48 1.16
C GLU A 223 12.78 15.23 2.65
N ASN A 224 11.92 16.00 3.28
CA ASN A 224 11.66 15.94 4.70
C ASN A 224 10.16 15.92 4.97
N ILE A 225 9.78 15.09 5.91
CA ILE A 225 8.46 15.09 6.53
C ILE A 225 8.65 15.53 7.97
N TYR A 226 7.73 16.32 8.50
CA TYR A 226 7.82 16.86 9.85
C TYR A 226 6.74 16.28 10.73
N TYR A 227 7.07 15.97 11.97
CA TYR A 227 6.13 15.35 12.90
C TYR A 227 6.35 15.81 14.33
N LYS A 228 5.31 15.76 15.13
CA LYS A 228 5.36 15.95 16.59
C LYS A 228 4.33 15.05 17.26
N SER A 229 4.57 14.69 18.51
CA SER A 229 3.58 14.00 19.34
C SER A 229 2.60 15.02 19.92
N VAL A 230 1.32 14.71 19.82
CA VAL A 230 0.22 15.49 20.42
C VAL A 230 -0.67 14.55 21.24
N PRO A 231 -1.40 15.05 22.27
CA PRO A 231 -2.37 14.22 22.99
C PRO A 231 -3.40 13.60 22.04
N ASP A 232 -3.74 12.32 22.26
CA ASP A 232 -4.83 11.66 21.53
C ASP A 232 -6.18 12.23 22.03
N PRO A 233 -7.02 12.78 21.14
CA PRO A 233 -8.31 13.32 21.56
C PRO A 233 -9.28 12.29 22.14
N GLU A 234 -9.17 11.03 21.71
CA GLU A 234 -10.03 9.94 22.17
C GLU A 234 -9.47 9.23 23.40
N HIS A 235 -8.17 9.28 23.60
CA HIS A 235 -7.44 8.62 24.69
C HIS A 235 -6.39 9.57 25.27
N PRO A 236 -6.76 10.49 26.19
CA PRO A 236 -5.85 11.54 26.68
C PRO A 236 -4.59 11.04 27.41
N ASP A 237 -4.56 9.76 27.78
CA ASP A 237 -3.41 9.06 28.37
C ASP A 237 -2.36 8.63 27.35
N ARG A 238 -2.61 8.86 26.05
CA ARG A 238 -1.77 8.47 24.92
C ARG A 238 -1.42 9.66 24.05
N THR A 239 -0.44 9.46 23.18
CA THR A 239 -0.09 10.45 22.15
C THR A 239 -0.22 9.86 20.75
N ILE A 240 -0.64 10.72 19.83
CA ILE A 240 -0.66 10.44 18.39
C ILE A 240 0.31 11.37 17.68
N LEU A 241 0.63 11.05 16.43
CA LEU A 241 1.50 11.87 15.60
C LEU A 241 0.67 12.87 14.78
N ASP A 242 1.05 14.12 14.91
CA ASP A 242 0.70 15.18 13.95
C ASP A 242 1.83 15.24 12.91
N ILE A 243 1.51 14.90 11.66
CA ILE A 243 2.48 14.75 10.57
C ILE A 243 2.13 15.74 9.46
N VAL A 244 3.11 16.53 9.03
CA VAL A 244 2.99 17.51 7.95
C VAL A 244 4.10 17.33 6.91
N GLY A 245 3.92 17.88 5.71
CA GLY A 245 4.83 17.71 4.59
C GLY A 245 4.58 16.44 3.76
N ILE A 246 3.46 15.78 3.96
CA ILE A 246 3.00 14.65 3.13
C ILE A 246 2.28 15.16 1.89
N GLU A 247 1.49 16.22 2.04
CA GLU A 247 0.77 16.83 0.93
C GLU A 247 1.74 17.54 0.00
N LYS A 248 1.52 17.40 -1.30
CA LYS A 248 2.37 17.99 -2.33
C LYS A 248 2.50 19.51 -2.18
N GLU A 249 1.43 20.16 -1.80
CA GLU A 249 1.35 21.59 -1.58
C GLU A 249 2.19 22.05 -0.37
N GLU A 250 2.45 21.14 0.55
CA GLU A 250 3.27 21.39 1.74
C GLU A 250 4.76 21.12 1.51
N PHE A 251 5.15 20.52 0.38
CA PHE A 251 6.55 20.21 0.11
C PHE A 251 7.40 21.50 0.05
N GLY A 252 8.41 21.57 0.90
CA GLY A 252 9.33 22.71 0.91
C GLY A 252 8.87 23.93 1.69
N THR A 253 7.74 23.87 2.40
CA THR A 253 7.28 24.97 3.28
C THR A 253 8.18 25.19 4.49
N GLY A 254 9.09 24.24 4.73
CA GLY A 254 10.03 24.28 5.84
C GLY A 254 9.49 23.63 7.12
N LYS A 255 10.36 23.52 8.12
CA LYS A 255 10.04 22.87 9.38
C LYS A 255 9.20 23.81 10.27
N PRO A 256 7.97 23.43 10.64
CA PRO A 256 7.18 24.19 11.60
C PRO A 256 7.81 24.16 13.00
N ALA A 257 7.54 25.20 13.82
CA ALA A 257 8.04 25.26 15.18
C ALA A 257 7.54 24.09 16.04
N GLY A 258 8.42 23.45 16.80
CA GLY A 258 8.10 22.32 17.67
C GLY A 258 8.02 20.95 16.98
N TYR A 259 8.21 20.87 15.66
CA TYR A 259 8.25 19.60 14.94
C TYR A 259 9.67 19.01 14.90
N GLN A 260 9.74 17.70 14.79
CA GLN A 260 10.93 16.94 14.45
C GLN A 260 11.01 16.73 12.95
N THR A 261 12.18 16.41 12.43
CA THR A 261 12.40 16.13 11.01
C THR A 261 12.63 14.65 10.80
N LEU A 262 11.88 14.06 9.86
CA LEU A 262 12.19 12.78 9.24
C LEU A 262 12.75 13.06 7.85
N ALA A 263 14.02 12.74 7.63
CA ALA A 263 14.62 12.78 6.30
C ALA A 263 14.10 11.62 5.46
N TYR A 264 13.03 11.85 4.71
CA TYR A 264 12.28 10.79 4.04
C TYR A 264 12.92 10.32 2.74
N ALA A 265 13.37 11.26 1.90
CA ALA A 265 13.86 10.94 0.57
C ALA A 265 15.32 10.48 0.51
N ILE A 266 16.09 10.68 1.58
CA ILE A 266 17.54 10.42 1.59
C ILE A 266 17.88 8.93 1.37
N GLY A 267 16.97 8.06 1.62
CA GLY A 267 17.22 6.65 1.55
C GLY A 267 17.10 5.99 0.17
N TRP A 268 16.67 6.67 -0.90
CA TRP A 268 16.22 6.00 -2.13
C TRP A 268 17.35 5.61 -3.07
N ARG A 269 18.43 6.39 -3.07
CA ARG A 269 19.59 6.11 -3.89
C ARG A 269 20.81 6.87 -3.40
N VAL A 270 21.93 6.21 -3.35
CA VAL A 270 23.22 6.83 -2.96
C VAL A 270 24.13 6.83 -4.17
N LEU A 271 24.72 7.97 -4.49
CA LEU A 271 25.83 8.06 -5.40
C LEU A 271 27.07 7.43 -4.72
N ASN A 272 27.55 6.32 -5.27
CA ASN A 272 28.83 5.77 -4.83
C ASN A 272 29.95 6.73 -5.25
N SER A 273 30.61 7.32 -4.26
CA SER A 273 31.66 8.32 -4.49
C SER A 273 32.90 7.78 -5.21
N GLU A 274 33.14 6.46 -5.13
CA GLU A 274 34.29 5.82 -5.77
C GLU A 274 33.99 5.47 -7.23
N THR A 275 32.81 4.90 -7.50
CA THR A 275 32.45 4.46 -8.84
C THR A 275 31.72 5.53 -9.65
N GLN A 276 31.29 6.63 -9.02
CA GLN A 276 30.45 7.67 -9.60
C GLN A 276 29.14 7.12 -10.20
N GLN A 277 28.70 5.95 -9.74
CA GLN A 277 27.48 5.32 -10.14
C GLN A 277 26.46 5.35 -9.00
N PHE A 278 25.19 5.52 -9.36
CA PHE A 278 24.12 5.40 -8.38
C PHE A 278 23.88 3.94 -8.02
N GLU A 279 23.89 3.65 -6.75
CA GLU A 279 23.51 2.34 -6.22
C GLU A 279 22.05 2.37 -5.78
N THR A 280 21.32 1.34 -6.22
CA THR A 280 19.96 1.11 -5.70
C THR A 280 20.07 0.73 -4.24
N LEU A 281 19.33 1.39 -3.40
CA LEU A 281 19.31 1.09 -1.98
C LEU A 281 18.98 -0.39 -1.74
N LYS A 282 19.55 -0.90 -0.67
CA LYS A 282 19.34 -2.26 -0.21
C LYS A 282 17.85 -2.55 -0.01
N GLU A 283 17.09 -1.58 0.48
CA GLU A 283 15.65 -1.68 0.73
C GLU A 283 14.85 -1.83 -0.56
N ILE A 284 15.17 -1.08 -1.61
CA ILE A 284 14.52 -1.23 -2.92
C ILE A 284 14.84 -2.59 -3.51
N SER A 285 16.11 -2.96 -3.53
CA SER A 285 16.56 -4.28 -4.02
C SER A 285 15.90 -5.41 -3.24
N TRP A 286 15.80 -5.28 -1.92
CA TRP A 286 15.14 -6.26 -1.06
C TRP A 286 13.64 -6.37 -1.35
N SER A 287 12.95 -5.26 -1.50
CA SER A 287 11.50 -5.23 -1.77
C SER A 287 11.14 -5.90 -3.09
N PHE A 288 12.00 -5.82 -4.09
CA PHE A 288 11.73 -6.36 -5.44
C PHE A 288 12.39 -7.71 -5.73
N ARG A 289 13.32 -8.19 -4.88
CA ARG A 289 14.09 -9.42 -5.15
C ARG A 289 13.26 -10.68 -5.42
N GLY A 290 12.04 -10.73 -4.91
CA GLY A 290 11.11 -11.86 -5.14
C GLY A 290 10.33 -11.76 -6.45
N PHE A 291 10.39 -10.61 -7.11
CA PHE A 291 9.61 -10.32 -8.32
C PHE A 291 10.51 -10.12 -9.53
N ILE A 292 11.59 -9.37 -9.34
CA ILE A 292 12.53 -9.02 -10.40
C ILE A 292 13.82 -9.78 -10.16
N ASN A 293 14.28 -10.51 -11.17
CA ASN A 293 15.59 -11.16 -11.12
C ASN A 293 16.65 -10.08 -11.31
N LEU A 294 17.13 -9.55 -10.19
CA LEU A 294 18.30 -8.66 -10.17
C LEU A 294 19.53 -9.52 -10.32
N ASN A 295 19.93 -9.83 -11.55
CA ASN A 295 21.16 -10.53 -11.84
C ASN A 295 22.38 -9.80 -11.23
N ASN A 296 23.51 -10.48 -11.13
CA ASN A 296 24.73 -9.92 -10.55
C ASN A 296 25.21 -8.63 -11.22
N ASP A 297 24.82 -8.40 -12.46
CA ASP A 297 25.09 -7.17 -13.22
C ASP A 297 24.11 -6.03 -12.90
N LYS A 298 23.14 -6.28 -12.00
CA LYS A 298 22.07 -5.33 -11.61
C LYS A 298 21.25 -4.78 -12.80
N SER A 299 21.33 -5.41 -13.96
CA SER A 299 20.48 -5.04 -15.09
C SER A 299 19.11 -5.67 -14.95
N VAL A 300 18.07 -4.84 -14.98
CA VAL A 300 16.69 -5.28 -15.02
C VAL A 300 16.18 -5.09 -16.43
N LYS A 301 15.72 -6.18 -17.04
CA LYS A 301 15.11 -6.14 -18.38
C LYS A 301 13.60 -6.20 -18.22
N PRO A 302 12.87 -5.18 -18.68
CA PRO A 302 11.39 -5.19 -18.62
C PRO A 302 10.74 -6.38 -19.31
N SER A 303 11.47 -7.03 -20.23
CA SER A 303 11.02 -8.24 -20.93
C SER A 303 11.18 -9.53 -20.11
N ASP A 304 11.89 -9.49 -18.98
CA ASP A 304 12.08 -10.67 -18.16
C ASP A 304 10.72 -11.04 -17.50
N PRO A 305 10.32 -12.32 -17.53
CA PRO A 305 9.07 -12.74 -16.92
C PRO A 305 9.11 -12.59 -15.40
N LEU A 306 8.10 -11.98 -14.82
CA LEU A 306 7.98 -11.87 -13.38
C LEU A 306 7.37 -13.14 -12.78
N ARG A 307 7.84 -13.46 -11.57
CA ARG A 307 7.38 -14.61 -10.79
C ARG A 307 6.03 -14.30 -10.11
N TYR A 308 4.95 -14.32 -10.84
CA TYR A 308 3.62 -14.07 -10.27
C TYR A 308 2.90 -15.34 -9.80
N LEU A 309 3.30 -16.51 -10.27
CA LEU A 309 2.82 -17.78 -9.77
C LEU A 309 3.66 -18.24 -8.58
N CYS A 310 3.02 -18.75 -7.55
CA CYS A 310 3.72 -19.39 -6.45
C CYS A 310 4.22 -20.78 -6.91
N PRO A 311 5.41 -21.21 -6.48
CA PRO A 311 5.86 -22.57 -6.77
C PRO A 311 4.99 -23.58 -6.04
N TYR A 312 4.84 -24.75 -6.64
CA TYR A 312 4.31 -25.90 -5.92
C TYR A 312 5.29 -26.31 -4.81
N PRO A 313 4.80 -26.65 -3.61
CA PRO A 313 5.64 -27.25 -2.59
C PRO A 313 6.39 -28.46 -3.13
N SER A 314 7.65 -28.65 -2.72
CA SER A 314 8.47 -29.77 -3.18
C SER A 314 7.82 -31.14 -2.95
N GLN A 315 7.09 -31.29 -1.85
CA GLN A 315 6.32 -32.50 -1.57
C GLN A 315 5.28 -32.80 -2.66
N VAL A 316 4.55 -31.77 -3.11
CA VAL A 316 3.54 -31.94 -4.18
C VAL A 316 4.20 -32.40 -5.49
N ILE A 317 5.37 -31.85 -5.82
CA ILE A 317 6.12 -32.27 -7.03
C ILE A 317 6.55 -33.73 -6.90
N THR A 318 7.05 -34.12 -5.73
CA THR A 318 7.48 -35.50 -5.44
C THR A 318 6.31 -36.47 -5.53
N ASP A 319 5.18 -36.16 -4.92
CA ASP A 319 3.98 -37.00 -4.89
C ASP A 319 3.40 -37.22 -6.29
N HIS A 320 3.54 -36.23 -7.18
CA HIS A 320 3.11 -36.32 -8.58
C HIS A 320 4.17 -36.86 -9.54
N ARG A 321 5.27 -37.41 -9.01
CA ARG A 321 6.34 -38.11 -9.77
C ARG A 321 6.81 -37.34 -11.00
N GLY A 322 6.95 -36.01 -10.89
CA GLY A 322 7.38 -35.14 -11.98
C GLY A 322 6.30 -34.79 -13.01
N GLY A 323 5.04 -35.22 -12.80
CA GLY A 323 3.90 -34.81 -13.63
C GLY A 323 3.52 -33.33 -13.47
N ILE A 324 3.97 -32.70 -12.38
CA ILE A 324 3.82 -31.25 -12.11
C ILE A 324 5.22 -30.63 -12.09
N ARG A 325 5.33 -29.48 -12.72
CA ARG A 325 6.58 -28.70 -12.76
C ARG A 325 6.35 -27.30 -12.24
N ASN A 326 7.36 -26.74 -11.58
CA ASN A 326 7.39 -25.31 -11.30
C ASN A 326 7.75 -24.53 -12.56
N TYR A 327 7.22 -23.31 -12.65
CA TYR A 327 7.57 -22.34 -13.68
C TYR A 327 8.62 -21.36 -13.12
N TYR A 328 9.21 -20.57 -14.00
CA TYR A 328 10.16 -19.50 -13.68
C TYR A 328 11.45 -19.97 -12.95
N GLY A 329 11.86 -21.24 -13.13
CA GLY A 329 13.10 -21.75 -12.56
C GLY A 329 13.10 -21.92 -11.04
N TYR A 330 11.93 -22.16 -10.44
CA TYR A 330 11.84 -22.59 -9.05
C TYR A 330 12.37 -24.01 -8.84
#